data_bba400c89b578927184de73a5c8e45ee
#
_entry.id   bba400c89b578927184de73a5c8e45ee
#
_cell.length_a   1.000
_cell.length_b   1.000
_cell.length_c   1.000
_cell.angle_alpha   90.00
_cell.angle_beta   90.00
_cell.angle_gamma   90.00
#
_symmetry.space_group_name_H-M   'P 1'
#
loop_
_entity.id
_entity.type
_entity.pdbx_description
1 polymer ?
#
loop_
_entity_poly.entity_id
_entity_poly.type
_entity_poly.pdbx_seq_one_letter_code
_entity_poly.pdbx_strand_id
1 'polypeptide(L)'
;AREGCTIPEIFLQQGEEFFRSREQEMTLTALDDTVETQPGDASARSARDSDATRVVALGGGGPLNAAIAARLEQVYTVWLSVSARTASSRVGLNDTTRPLLLGNVHSQLVRMMAQRRPAYQRPADLVVAADELSVEEVVDVIMQALEN
;
A
#
# COMPACT_ATOMS: atom_id res chain seq x y z
N ALA A 1 15.22 -3.54 -6.49
CA ALA A 1 14.45 -4.80 -6.39
C ALA A 1 15.41 -5.90 -5.94
N ARG A 2 15.09 -6.63 -4.85
CA ARG A 2 15.94 -7.76 -4.38
C ARG A 2 16.04 -8.88 -5.41
N GLU A 3 15.04 -9.03 -6.27
CA GLU A 3 14.96 -10.11 -7.27
C GLU A 3 15.65 -9.78 -8.62
N GLY A 4 16.15 -8.55 -8.80
CA GLY A 4 16.79 -8.13 -10.05
C GLY A 4 15.88 -8.06 -11.29
N CYS A 5 14.57 -8.26 -11.12
CA CYS A 5 13.54 -8.22 -12.17
C CYS A 5 12.37 -7.34 -11.78
N THR A 6 11.58 -6.93 -12.77
CA THR A 6 10.38 -6.12 -12.59
C THR A 6 9.19 -6.95 -12.13
N ILE A 7 8.17 -6.31 -11.52
CA ILE A 7 6.93 -7.00 -11.13
C ILE A 7 6.25 -7.73 -12.30
N PRO A 8 6.09 -7.12 -13.51
CA PRO A 8 5.56 -7.85 -14.66
C PRO A 8 6.36 -9.10 -15.04
N GLU A 9 7.69 -9.06 -14.95
CA GLU A 9 8.54 -10.21 -15.23
C GLU A 9 8.33 -11.33 -14.21
N ILE A 10 8.14 -11.00 -12.91
CA ILE A 10 7.80 -11.98 -11.87
C ILE A 10 6.48 -12.67 -12.21
N PHE A 11 5.44 -11.90 -12.57
CA PHE A 11 4.15 -12.46 -12.95
C PHE A 11 4.23 -13.38 -14.17
N LEU A 12 5.02 -13.01 -15.19
CA LEU A 12 5.19 -13.81 -16.41
C LEU A 12 6.01 -15.09 -16.18
N GLN A 13 7.03 -15.03 -15.34
CA GLN A 13 7.98 -16.14 -15.18
C GLN A 13 7.60 -17.08 -14.03
N GLN A 14 7.02 -16.54 -12.95
CA GLN A 14 6.82 -17.28 -11.70
C GLN A 14 5.35 -17.29 -11.23
N GLY A 15 4.49 -16.48 -11.86
CA GLY A 15 3.06 -16.46 -11.60
C GLY A 15 2.65 -15.61 -10.38
N GLU A 16 1.33 -15.48 -10.21
CA GLU A 16 0.74 -14.65 -9.17
C GLU A 16 1.00 -15.20 -7.76
N GLU A 17 0.94 -16.50 -7.57
CA GLU A 17 1.13 -17.15 -6.27
C GLU A 17 2.52 -16.85 -5.68
N PHE A 18 3.55 -16.97 -6.51
CA PHE A 18 4.91 -16.61 -6.13
C PHE A 18 5.02 -15.13 -5.77
N PHE A 19 4.44 -14.24 -6.59
CA PHE A 19 4.44 -12.81 -6.29
C PHE A 19 3.78 -12.53 -4.93
N ARG A 20 2.61 -13.14 -4.65
CA ARG A 20 1.89 -12.96 -3.38
C ARG A 20 2.67 -13.47 -2.17
N SER A 21 3.35 -14.60 -2.31
CA SER A 21 4.22 -15.13 -1.26
C SER A 21 5.38 -14.15 -0.95
N ARG A 22 6.00 -13.60 -1.98
CA ARG A 22 7.08 -12.61 -1.83
C ARG A 22 6.57 -11.27 -1.29
N GLU A 23 5.42 -10.79 -1.76
CA GLU A 23 4.78 -9.59 -1.23
C GLU A 23 4.51 -9.74 0.28
N GLN A 24 3.99 -10.88 0.71
CA GLN A 24 3.76 -11.18 2.12
C GLN A 24 5.05 -11.17 2.93
N GLU A 25 6.05 -11.94 2.51
CA GLU A 25 7.35 -12.04 3.19
C GLU A 25 8.00 -10.67 3.36
N MET A 26 8.09 -9.91 2.26
CA MET A 26 8.70 -8.58 2.26
C MET A 26 7.95 -7.58 3.13
N THR A 27 6.60 -7.65 3.11
CA THR A 27 5.76 -6.75 3.91
C THR A 27 5.91 -7.05 5.39
N LEU A 28 5.82 -8.33 5.79
CA LEU A 28 5.99 -8.70 7.21
C LEU A 28 7.38 -8.34 7.70
N THR A 29 8.42 -8.62 6.92
CA THR A 29 9.80 -8.19 7.24
C THR A 29 9.90 -6.67 7.40
N ALA A 30 9.19 -5.89 6.58
CA ALA A 30 9.19 -4.44 6.69
C ALA A 30 8.40 -3.92 7.90
N LEU A 31 7.40 -4.65 8.36
CA LEU A 31 6.58 -4.30 9.53
C LEU A 31 7.21 -4.78 10.85
N ASP A 32 8.13 -5.72 10.80
CA ASP A 32 8.82 -6.21 11.99
C ASP A 32 10.03 -5.33 12.34
N ASP A 33 10.05 -4.78 13.53
CA ASP A 33 11.16 -3.94 14.03
C ASP A 33 12.46 -4.71 14.31
N THR A 34 12.40 -6.05 14.27
CA THR A 34 13.49 -6.94 14.66
C THR A 34 14.38 -7.39 13.51
N VAL A 35 14.35 -6.74 12.35
CA VAL A 35 15.26 -7.10 11.27
C VAL A 35 16.69 -6.74 11.64
N GLU A 36 17.42 -7.74 12.15
CA GLU A 36 18.89 -7.71 12.18
C GLU A 36 19.36 -7.46 10.72
N THR A 37 19.84 -6.25 10.47
CA THR A 37 20.50 -5.93 9.20
C THR A 37 21.68 -6.88 9.02
N GLN A 38 21.64 -7.70 7.97
CA GLN A 38 22.77 -8.52 7.60
C GLN A 38 24.03 -7.65 7.46
N PRO A 39 25.19 -8.09 7.96
CA PRO A 39 26.42 -7.31 7.88
C PRO A 39 26.86 -7.20 6.41
N GLY A 40 26.62 -6.06 5.79
CA GLY A 40 26.99 -5.78 4.40
C GLY A 40 26.34 -4.56 3.77
N ASP A 41 25.21 -4.09 4.26
CA ASP A 41 24.53 -2.93 3.68
C ASP A 41 24.89 -1.64 4.43
N ALA A 42 25.91 -0.95 3.93
CA ALA A 42 26.42 0.30 4.50
C ALA A 42 25.42 1.47 4.39
N SER A 43 24.38 1.32 3.55
CA SER A 43 23.33 2.34 3.34
C SER A 43 22.30 2.36 4.49
N ALA A 44 22.13 1.25 5.22
CA ALA A 44 21.15 1.11 6.29
C ALA A 44 21.65 1.59 7.68
N ARG A 45 22.89 2.06 7.78
CA ARG A 45 23.51 2.42 9.08
C ARG A 45 23.10 3.78 9.64
N SER A 46 22.39 4.60 8.87
CA SER A 46 21.95 5.94 9.31
C SER A 46 20.65 5.96 10.12
N ALA A 47 19.92 4.82 10.22
CA ALA A 47 18.60 4.74 10.85
C ALA A 47 18.60 4.02 12.21
N ARG A 48 19.72 4.00 12.93
CA ARG A 48 19.79 3.43 14.29
C ARG A 48 19.66 4.49 15.39
N ASP A 49 18.87 5.52 15.13
CA ASP A 49 18.32 6.28 16.24
C ASP A 49 17.10 5.50 16.75
N SER A 50 17.13 5.08 17.99
CA SER A 50 16.13 4.23 18.66
C SER A 50 14.74 4.88 18.77
N ASP A 51 14.56 6.02 18.13
CA ASP A 51 13.33 6.84 18.12
C ASP A 51 12.83 7.15 16.68
N ALA A 52 13.40 6.51 15.67
CA ALA A 52 13.02 6.77 14.27
C ALA A 52 11.74 6.03 13.91
N THR A 53 10.66 6.77 13.70
CA THR A 53 9.41 6.25 13.14
C THR A 53 9.63 5.87 11.66
N ARG A 54 9.37 4.60 11.33
CA ARG A 54 9.46 4.11 9.96
C ARG A 54 8.08 4.14 9.30
N VAL A 55 8.02 4.66 8.08
CA VAL A 55 6.82 4.63 7.25
C VAL A 55 6.92 3.50 6.22
N VAL A 56 5.91 2.64 6.18
CA VAL A 56 5.81 1.52 5.23
C VAL A 56 4.59 1.73 4.34
N ALA A 57 4.83 1.90 3.03
CA ALA A 57 3.76 1.97 2.04
C ALA A 57 3.44 0.57 1.51
N LEU A 58 2.19 0.14 1.69
CA LEU A 58 1.72 -1.18 1.26
C LEU A 58 1.20 -1.19 -0.18
N GLY A 59 1.42 -2.29 -0.86
CA GLY A 59 0.67 -2.60 -2.08
C GLY A 59 -0.82 -2.79 -1.77
N GLY A 60 -1.70 -2.45 -2.72
CA GLY A 60 -3.16 -2.51 -2.54
C GLY A 60 -3.72 -3.94 -2.31
N GLY A 61 -2.92 -4.98 -2.46
CA GLY A 61 -3.28 -6.35 -2.09
C GLY A 61 -2.92 -6.74 -0.66
N GLY A 62 -2.03 -5.98 -0.01
CA GLY A 62 -1.48 -6.30 1.31
C GLY A 62 -2.55 -6.59 2.37
N PRO A 63 -3.50 -5.68 2.64
CA PRO A 63 -4.53 -5.89 3.66
C PRO A 63 -5.50 -7.05 3.39
N LEU A 64 -5.51 -7.62 2.19
CA LEU A 64 -6.30 -8.81 1.86
C LEU A 64 -5.61 -10.12 2.31
N ASN A 65 -4.32 -10.07 2.59
CA ASN A 65 -3.58 -11.21 3.15
C ASN A 65 -3.79 -11.28 4.66
N ALA A 66 -4.23 -12.42 5.16
CA ALA A 66 -4.59 -12.60 6.57
C ALA A 66 -3.41 -12.34 7.53
N ALA A 67 -2.19 -12.76 7.16
CA ALA A 67 -1.00 -12.56 7.99
C ALA A 67 -0.61 -11.07 8.05
N ILE A 68 -0.67 -10.37 6.93
CA ILE A 68 -0.42 -8.92 6.87
C ILE A 68 -1.51 -8.18 7.66
N ALA A 69 -2.80 -8.53 7.46
CA ALA A 69 -3.91 -7.90 8.17
C ALA A 69 -3.76 -8.03 9.69
N ALA A 70 -3.40 -9.22 10.19
CA ALA A 70 -3.14 -9.43 11.62
C ALA A 70 -1.96 -8.59 12.15
N ARG A 71 -0.94 -8.36 11.33
CA ARG A 71 0.20 -7.52 11.72
C ARG A 71 -0.14 -6.03 11.71
N LEU A 72 -1.00 -5.61 10.77
CA LEU A 72 -1.49 -4.22 10.70
C LEU A 72 -2.30 -3.82 11.94
N GLU A 73 -3.00 -4.74 12.59
CA GLU A 73 -3.71 -4.49 13.86
C GLU A 73 -2.76 -4.20 15.05
N GLN A 74 -1.44 -4.36 14.88
CA GLN A 74 -0.42 -4.16 15.91
C GLN A 74 0.48 -2.93 15.66
N VAL A 75 0.26 -2.22 14.57
CA VAL A 75 1.03 -1.02 14.19
C VAL A 75 0.06 0.09 13.80
N TYR A 76 0.47 1.35 13.99
CA TYR A 76 -0.38 2.47 13.58
C TYR A 76 -0.60 2.46 12.07
N THR A 77 -1.85 2.27 11.67
CA THR A 77 -2.23 2.06 10.27
C THR A 77 -3.08 3.21 9.76
N VAL A 78 -2.63 3.85 8.69
CA VAL A 78 -3.35 4.92 8.01
C VAL A 78 -3.92 4.41 6.70
N TRP A 79 -5.24 4.58 6.51
CA TRP A 79 -5.89 4.32 5.24
C TRP A 79 -6.19 5.60 4.49
N LEU A 80 -5.53 5.80 3.35
CA LEU A 80 -5.84 6.88 2.41
C LEU A 80 -7.04 6.45 1.54
N SER A 81 -8.22 6.92 1.90
CA SER A 81 -9.46 6.60 1.20
C SER A 81 -9.68 7.57 0.04
N VAL A 82 -9.97 7.03 -1.15
CA VAL A 82 -10.34 7.82 -2.34
C VAL A 82 -11.59 7.24 -2.99
N SER A 83 -12.33 8.09 -3.72
CA SER A 83 -13.44 7.64 -4.56
C SER A 83 -12.94 6.89 -5.81
N ALA A 84 -13.80 6.08 -6.41
CA ALA A 84 -13.48 5.41 -7.66
C ALA A 84 -13.20 6.40 -8.81
N ARG A 85 -13.82 7.58 -8.77
CA ARG A 85 -13.56 8.67 -9.73
C ARG A 85 -12.12 9.16 -9.62
N THR A 86 -11.69 9.53 -8.41
CA THR A 86 -10.34 10.02 -8.14
C THR A 86 -9.29 8.93 -8.44
N ALA A 87 -9.55 7.69 -8.03
CA ALA A 87 -8.67 6.56 -8.34
C ALA A 87 -8.53 6.35 -9.87
N SER A 88 -9.63 6.37 -10.62
CA SER A 88 -9.60 6.27 -12.09
C SER A 88 -8.79 7.39 -12.73
N SER A 89 -8.98 8.62 -12.24
CA SER A 89 -8.24 9.79 -12.75
C SER A 89 -6.73 9.67 -12.52
N ARG A 90 -6.35 9.30 -11.29
CA ARG A 90 -4.93 9.21 -10.91
C ARG A 90 -4.16 8.10 -11.64
N VAL A 91 -4.82 7.01 -12.03
CA VAL A 91 -4.19 5.93 -12.80
C VAL A 91 -4.34 6.09 -14.32
N GLY A 92 -4.83 7.24 -14.79
CA GLY A 92 -4.95 7.53 -16.23
C GLY A 92 -6.05 6.74 -16.95
N LEU A 93 -6.99 6.13 -16.24
CA LEU A 93 -8.10 5.37 -16.84
C LEU A 93 -9.18 6.28 -17.46
N ASN A 94 -9.05 7.60 -17.36
CA ASN A 94 -9.98 8.58 -17.94
C ASN A 94 -9.59 9.01 -19.36
N ASP A 95 -8.67 8.31 -20.01
CA ASP A 95 -8.30 8.60 -21.39
C ASP A 95 -9.48 8.31 -22.31
N THR A 96 -10.08 9.38 -22.84
CA THR A 96 -11.33 9.39 -23.62
C THR A 96 -11.23 8.73 -25.00
N THR A 97 -10.06 8.20 -25.35
CA THR A 97 -9.82 7.59 -26.67
C THR A 97 -10.53 6.24 -26.86
N ARG A 98 -11.07 5.62 -25.81
CA ARG A 98 -11.79 4.33 -25.89
C ARG A 98 -13.02 4.27 -24.97
N PRO A 99 -14.11 5.03 -25.25
CA PRO A 99 -15.26 5.17 -24.34
C PRO A 99 -16.00 3.85 -24.06
N LEU A 100 -16.00 2.88 -24.97
CA LEU A 100 -16.70 1.60 -24.80
C LEU A 100 -16.00 0.64 -23.82
N LEU A 101 -14.70 0.79 -23.61
CA LEU A 101 -13.95 0.00 -22.62
C LEU A 101 -14.00 0.64 -21.22
N LEU A 102 -14.14 1.96 -21.15
CA LEU A 102 -14.09 2.74 -19.89
C LEU A 102 -15.26 2.41 -18.96
N GLY A 103 -16.47 2.22 -19.48
CA GLY A 103 -17.65 1.90 -18.65
C GLY A 103 -17.50 0.58 -17.89
N ASN A 104 -16.91 -0.44 -18.51
CA ASN A 104 -16.69 -1.73 -17.87
C ASN A 104 -15.53 -1.65 -16.83
N VAL A 105 -14.45 -0.96 -17.16
CA VAL A 105 -13.30 -0.77 -16.26
C VAL A 105 -13.70 0.03 -15.02
N HIS A 106 -14.46 1.12 -15.18
CA HIS A 106 -14.95 1.92 -14.06
C HIS A 106 -15.86 1.10 -13.14
N SER A 107 -16.81 0.36 -13.69
CA SER A 107 -17.71 -0.50 -12.91
C SER A 107 -16.96 -1.61 -12.17
N GLN A 108 -15.94 -2.19 -12.79
CA GLN A 108 -15.08 -3.18 -12.16
C GLN A 108 -14.27 -2.56 -11.01
N LEU A 109 -13.73 -1.35 -11.20
CA LEU A 109 -13.01 -0.62 -10.17
C LEU A 109 -13.90 -0.30 -8.97
N VAL A 110 -15.10 0.23 -9.19
CA VAL A 110 -16.10 0.50 -8.13
C VAL A 110 -16.39 -0.76 -7.33
N ARG A 111 -16.67 -1.87 -8.03
CA ARG A 111 -16.97 -3.16 -7.40
C ARG A 111 -15.79 -3.68 -6.59
N MET A 112 -14.59 -3.65 -7.16
CA MET A 112 -13.36 -4.07 -6.49
C MET A 112 -13.10 -3.23 -5.23
N MET A 113 -13.23 -1.91 -5.30
CA MET A 113 -13.04 -1.01 -4.16
C MET A 113 -14.06 -1.28 -3.06
N ALA A 114 -15.33 -1.49 -3.42
CA ALA A 114 -16.38 -1.85 -2.45
C ALA A 114 -16.10 -3.19 -1.75
N GLN A 115 -15.65 -4.20 -2.49
CA GLN A 115 -15.30 -5.50 -1.92
C GLN A 115 -14.09 -5.44 -0.98
N ARG A 116 -13.10 -4.59 -1.28
CA ARG A 116 -11.87 -4.47 -0.49
C ARG A 116 -11.98 -3.52 0.70
N ARG A 117 -12.96 -2.62 0.68
CA ARG A 117 -13.17 -1.61 1.72
C ARG A 117 -13.10 -2.16 3.15
N PRO A 118 -13.78 -3.27 3.51
CA PRO A 118 -13.71 -3.81 4.88
C PRO A 118 -12.30 -4.22 5.30
N ALA A 119 -11.49 -4.76 4.38
CA ALA A 119 -10.12 -5.17 4.65
C ALA A 119 -9.18 -3.98 4.91
N TYR A 120 -9.44 -2.83 4.30
CA TYR A 120 -8.67 -1.61 4.58
C TYR A 120 -9.16 -0.90 5.84
N GLN A 121 -10.48 -0.88 6.06
CA GLN A 121 -11.08 -0.15 7.16
C GLN A 121 -10.81 -0.82 8.51
N ARG A 122 -10.78 -2.16 8.54
CA ARG A 122 -10.64 -2.91 9.79
C ARG A 122 -9.33 -2.61 10.54
N PRO A 123 -8.14 -2.63 9.94
CA PRO A 123 -6.89 -2.34 10.63
C PRO A 123 -6.55 -0.85 10.72
N ALA A 124 -7.37 0.06 10.18
CA ALA A 124 -7.04 1.47 10.11
C ALA A 124 -7.33 2.19 11.43
N ASP A 125 -6.31 2.76 12.05
CA ASP A 125 -6.41 3.68 13.17
C ASP A 125 -6.85 5.07 12.71
N LEU A 126 -6.40 5.48 11.52
CA LEU A 126 -6.75 6.75 10.89
C LEU A 126 -7.24 6.51 9.46
N VAL A 127 -8.37 7.14 9.10
CA VAL A 127 -8.88 7.18 7.73
C VAL A 127 -8.81 8.61 7.21
N VAL A 128 -8.02 8.84 6.17
CA VAL A 128 -7.89 10.14 5.52
C VAL A 128 -8.64 10.13 4.18
N ALA A 129 -9.65 10.99 4.04
CA ALA A 129 -10.35 11.18 2.77
C ALA A 129 -9.48 12.05 1.83
N ALA A 130 -8.75 11.42 0.92
CA ALA A 130 -7.72 12.05 0.11
C ALA A 130 -8.18 12.46 -1.30
N ASP A 131 -9.50 12.60 -1.51
CA ASP A 131 -10.04 12.97 -2.83
C ASP A 131 -9.63 14.39 -3.25
N GLU A 132 -9.79 15.34 -2.35
CA GLU A 132 -9.60 16.77 -2.57
C GLU A 132 -8.28 17.30 -1.97
N LEU A 133 -7.52 16.46 -1.27
CA LEU A 133 -6.31 16.87 -0.58
C LEU A 133 -5.08 16.75 -1.48
N SER A 134 -4.17 17.71 -1.38
CA SER A 134 -2.80 17.62 -1.87
C SER A 134 -1.99 16.62 -1.04
N VAL A 135 -0.81 16.28 -1.51
CA VAL A 135 0.11 15.39 -0.77
C VAL A 135 0.52 16.02 0.56
N GLU A 136 0.80 17.33 0.55
CA GLU A 136 1.20 18.11 1.72
C GLU A 136 0.07 18.12 2.77
N GLU A 137 -1.17 18.38 2.35
CA GLU A 137 -2.33 18.38 3.24
C GLU A 137 -2.59 16.99 3.84
N VAL A 138 -2.40 15.92 3.08
CA VAL A 138 -2.47 14.55 3.61
C VAL A 138 -1.42 14.32 4.69
N VAL A 139 -0.18 14.76 4.45
CA VAL A 139 0.91 14.65 5.44
C VAL A 139 0.56 15.43 6.70
N ASP A 140 0.06 16.67 6.57
CA ASP A 140 -0.32 17.50 7.71
C ASP A 140 -1.40 16.83 8.57
N VAL A 141 -2.43 16.26 7.93
CA VAL A 141 -3.50 15.51 8.64
C VAL A 141 -2.93 14.33 9.42
N ILE A 142 -2.01 13.56 8.81
CA ILE A 142 -1.39 12.42 9.47
C ILE A 142 -0.52 12.88 10.65
N MET A 143 0.31 13.90 10.46
CA MET A 143 1.19 14.42 11.51
C MET A 143 0.39 14.94 12.71
N GLN A 144 -0.69 15.70 12.46
CA GLN A 144 -1.58 16.17 13.53
C GLN A 144 -2.23 15.03 14.31
N ALA A 145 -2.57 13.91 13.63
CA ALA A 145 -3.16 12.75 14.28
C ALA A 145 -2.14 11.96 15.13
N LEU A 146 -0.86 11.98 14.75
CA LEU A 146 0.22 11.31 15.50
C LEU A 146 0.68 12.11 16.73
N GLU A 147 0.42 13.43 16.77
CA GLU A 147 0.78 14.30 17.88
C GLU A 147 -0.27 14.34 19.01
N ASN A 148 -1.49 13.79 18.77
CA ASN A 148 -2.61 13.76 19.73
C ASN A 148 -2.75 12.42 20.43
#